data_d40685790990a258676b24079bdc1e7c
#
_entry.id   d40685790990a258676b24079bdc1e7c
#
_cell.length_a   1.000
_cell.length_b   1.000
_cell.length_c   1.000
_cell.angle_alpha   90.00
_cell.angle_beta   90.00
_cell.angle_gamma   90.00
#
_symmetry.space_group_name_H-M   'P 1'
#
loop_
_entity.id
_entity.type
_entity.pdbx_description
1 polymer ?
#
loop_
_entity_poly.entity_id
_entity_poly.type
_entity_poly.pdbx_seq_one_letter_code
_entity_poly.pdbx_strand_id
1 'polypeptide(L)'
;MTVLEKNLAAISIKQPELAENLRRARTGVVYKGIAAAKTGEPVPLFASGQALQSLYNPIREAERAVTASAGFMLFCGLGNGIHLKVFLDKHPQSFCAITEADYESFKQLLSLIDYTGLLSDSRVFLLPPCTDGTFISALAASYLPAVHGTFGYHILRTWNEYYKAQVKDLPEKIEHALEKIKADFS
;
A
#
# COMPACT_ATOMS: atom_id res chain seq x y z
N MET A 1 24.24 -2.41 -2.55
CA MET A 1 23.01 -1.88 -1.98
C MET A 1 21.94 -2.97 -1.93
N THR A 2 21.38 -3.24 -0.76
CA THR A 2 20.31 -4.24 -0.60
C THR A 2 18.99 -3.75 -1.19
N VAL A 3 18.04 -4.67 -1.39
CA VAL A 3 16.68 -4.32 -1.84
C VAL A 3 16.04 -3.34 -0.87
N LEU A 4 16.17 -3.57 0.44
CA LEU A 4 15.65 -2.67 1.47
C LEU A 4 16.25 -1.26 1.33
N GLU A 5 17.57 -1.15 1.17
CA GLU A 5 18.25 0.14 1.03
C GLU A 5 17.77 0.90 -0.21
N LYS A 6 17.58 0.22 -1.33
CA LYS A 6 17.05 0.80 -2.56
C LYS A 6 15.63 1.36 -2.35
N ASN A 7 14.78 0.57 -1.73
CA ASN A 7 13.40 0.97 -1.44
C ASN A 7 13.35 2.16 -0.48
N LEU A 8 14.13 2.12 0.60
CA LEU A 8 14.20 3.22 1.57
C LEU A 8 14.75 4.50 0.94
N ALA A 9 15.74 4.39 0.07
CA ALA A 9 16.27 5.54 -0.66
C ALA A 9 15.19 6.20 -1.54
N ALA A 10 14.40 5.38 -2.25
CA ALA A 10 13.30 5.88 -3.07
C ALA A 10 12.22 6.57 -2.21
N ILE A 11 11.86 6.00 -1.07
CA ILE A 11 10.91 6.61 -0.14
C ILE A 11 11.45 7.93 0.41
N SER A 12 12.73 7.96 0.78
CA SER A 12 13.38 9.11 1.40
C SER A 12 13.34 10.37 0.53
N ILE A 13 13.33 10.23 -0.80
CA ILE A 13 13.26 11.36 -1.72
C ILE A 13 12.00 12.20 -1.51
N LYS A 14 10.85 11.54 -1.29
CA LYS A 14 9.55 12.21 -1.11
C LYS A 14 9.13 12.31 0.35
N GLN A 15 9.50 11.35 1.16
CA GLN A 15 8.99 11.16 2.53
C GLN A 15 10.11 10.73 3.48
N PRO A 16 11.07 11.64 3.76
CA PRO A 16 12.26 11.29 4.57
C PRO A 16 11.92 10.83 5.99
N GLU A 17 10.87 11.40 6.61
CA GLU A 17 10.46 11.01 7.94
C GLU A 17 9.91 9.58 7.98
N LEU A 18 9.07 9.22 7.00
CA LEU A 18 8.54 7.85 6.90
C LEU A 18 9.67 6.84 6.65
N ALA A 19 10.62 7.18 5.78
CA ALA A 19 11.79 6.34 5.52
C ALA A 19 12.59 6.10 6.80
N GLU A 20 12.76 7.11 7.64
CA GLU A 20 13.47 6.99 8.91
C GLU A 20 12.70 6.11 9.90
N ASN A 21 11.39 6.27 10.00
CA ASN A 21 10.55 5.42 10.86
C ASN A 21 10.63 3.96 10.44
N LEU A 22 10.64 3.70 9.14
CA LEU A 22 10.81 2.35 8.60
C LEU A 22 12.21 1.80 8.90
N ARG A 23 13.25 2.65 8.77
CA ARG A 23 14.63 2.23 9.07
C ARG A 23 14.77 1.81 10.52
N ARG A 24 14.15 2.53 11.45
CA ARG A 24 14.21 2.25 12.90
C ARG A 24 13.38 1.04 13.32
N ALA A 25 12.35 0.70 12.57
CA ALA A 25 11.49 -0.43 12.89
C ALA A 25 12.27 -1.74 12.80
N ARG A 26 11.82 -2.75 13.54
CA ARG A 26 12.29 -4.12 13.35
C ARG A 26 11.75 -4.65 12.04
N THR A 27 12.48 -5.55 11.40
CA THR A 27 11.96 -6.29 10.25
C THR A 27 10.99 -7.34 10.75
N GLY A 28 9.77 -7.35 10.22
CA GLY A 28 8.75 -8.31 10.61
C GLY A 28 9.05 -9.72 10.18
N VAL A 29 8.29 -10.67 10.72
CA VAL A 29 8.40 -12.10 10.44
C VAL A 29 7.07 -12.70 9.96
N VAL A 30 6.17 -11.86 9.46
CA VAL A 30 4.85 -12.26 8.95
C VAL A 30 4.99 -13.16 7.74
N TYR A 31 5.92 -12.84 6.86
CA TYR A 31 6.16 -13.59 5.63
C TYR A 31 7.37 -14.51 5.81
N LYS A 32 7.29 -15.73 5.30
CA LYS A 32 8.45 -16.63 5.27
C LYS A 32 9.34 -16.36 4.06
N GLY A 33 8.89 -15.58 3.09
CA GLY A 33 9.62 -15.25 1.88
C GLY A 33 8.70 -14.95 0.73
N ILE A 34 9.22 -15.09 -0.48
CA ILE A 34 8.46 -14.89 -1.72
C ILE A 34 8.53 -16.14 -2.58
N ALA A 35 7.51 -16.35 -3.42
CA ALA A 35 7.50 -17.36 -4.45
C ALA A 35 7.25 -16.69 -5.80
N ALA A 36 7.78 -17.25 -6.88
CA ALA A 36 7.47 -16.79 -8.21
C ALA A 36 6.10 -17.35 -8.63
N ALA A 37 5.20 -16.47 -9.08
CA ALA A 37 3.97 -16.91 -9.73
C ALA A 37 4.32 -17.66 -11.02
N LYS A 38 3.36 -18.41 -11.55
CA LYS A 38 3.54 -19.12 -12.84
C LYS A 38 3.93 -18.15 -13.96
N THR A 39 3.45 -16.93 -13.92
CA THR A 39 3.76 -15.85 -14.86
C THR A 39 5.05 -15.08 -14.50
N GLY A 40 5.73 -15.43 -13.41
CA GLY A 40 7.06 -14.93 -13.06
C GLY A 40 7.12 -13.87 -11.98
N GLU A 41 6.00 -13.23 -11.63
CA GLU A 41 5.99 -12.15 -10.65
C GLU A 41 6.22 -12.68 -9.22
N PRO A 42 6.93 -11.93 -8.36
CA PRO A 42 7.11 -12.33 -6.98
C PRO A 42 5.80 -12.18 -6.19
N VAL A 43 5.51 -13.15 -5.32
CA VAL A 43 4.33 -13.13 -4.47
C VAL A 43 4.76 -13.43 -3.03
N PRO A 44 4.43 -12.58 -2.05
CA PRO A 44 4.74 -12.86 -0.65
C PRO A 44 3.99 -14.08 -0.15
N LEU A 45 4.67 -14.90 0.64
CA LEU A 45 4.09 -16.05 1.32
C LEU A 45 4.07 -15.77 2.82
N PHE A 46 2.90 -15.91 3.45
CA PHE A 46 2.79 -15.89 4.90
C PHE A 46 3.58 -17.04 5.54
N ALA A 47 3.85 -16.94 6.83
CA ALA A 47 4.56 -18.00 7.57
C ALA A 47 3.87 -19.37 7.44
N SER A 48 2.54 -19.38 7.30
CA SER A 48 1.74 -20.59 7.05
C SER A 48 1.98 -21.24 5.68
N GLY A 49 2.59 -20.50 4.76
CA GLY A 49 2.73 -20.91 3.36
C GLY A 49 1.63 -20.39 2.44
N GLN A 50 0.58 -19.78 3.00
CA GLN A 50 -0.48 -19.18 2.19
C GLN A 50 0.08 -17.99 1.41
N ALA A 51 -0.25 -17.91 0.13
CA ALA A 51 0.16 -16.80 -0.73
C ALA A 51 -0.73 -15.58 -0.48
N LEU A 52 -0.12 -14.39 -0.48
CA LEU A 52 -0.85 -13.14 -0.33
C LEU A 52 -1.68 -12.82 -1.58
N GLN A 53 -1.20 -13.20 -2.73
CA GLN A 53 -1.83 -12.98 -4.03
C GLN A 53 -1.74 -14.25 -4.87
N SER A 54 -2.32 -14.25 -6.06
CA SER A 54 -2.33 -15.42 -6.93
C SER A 54 -0.93 -15.90 -7.30
N LEU A 55 -0.67 -17.19 -7.13
CA LEU A 55 0.55 -17.84 -7.62
C LEU A 55 0.40 -18.27 -9.08
N TYR A 56 -0.77 -18.09 -9.66
CA TYR A 56 -1.02 -18.42 -11.06
C TYR A 56 -0.81 -17.21 -11.97
N ASN A 57 -1.59 -16.15 -11.75
CA ASN A 57 -1.50 -14.92 -12.56
C ASN A 57 -1.93 -13.71 -11.72
N PRO A 58 -1.01 -13.09 -10.99
CA PRO A 58 -1.34 -11.95 -10.12
C PRO A 58 -1.79 -10.70 -10.90
N ILE A 59 -1.36 -10.52 -12.14
CA ILE A 59 -1.82 -9.40 -12.98
C ILE A 59 -3.32 -9.55 -13.27
N ARG A 60 -3.74 -10.73 -13.70
CA ARG A 60 -5.15 -11.00 -14.01
C ARG A 60 -6.03 -10.91 -12.75
N GLU A 61 -5.52 -11.39 -11.62
CA GLU A 61 -6.18 -11.22 -10.32
C GLU A 61 -6.42 -9.74 -10.02
N ALA A 62 -5.38 -8.90 -10.17
CA ALA A 62 -5.46 -7.47 -9.93
C ALA A 62 -6.45 -6.78 -10.91
N GLU A 63 -6.42 -7.13 -12.17
CA GLU A 63 -7.33 -6.58 -13.18
C GLU A 63 -8.80 -6.87 -12.85
N ARG A 64 -9.09 -8.04 -12.27
CA ARG A 64 -10.43 -8.44 -11.86
C ARG A 64 -10.86 -7.81 -10.55
N ALA A 65 -9.92 -7.62 -9.62
CA ALA A 65 -10.21 -7.09 -8.29
C ALA A 65 -10.31 -5.56 -8.27
N VAL A 66 -9.46 -4.87 -9.03
CA VAL A 66 -9.40 -3.40 -9.04
C VAL A 66 -10.14 -2.87 -10.25
N THR A 67 -11.46 -2.79 -10.12
CA THR A 67 -12.35 -2.35 -11.21
C THR A 67 -12.82 -0.90 -11.07
N ALA A 68 -12.74 -0.33 -9.85
CA ALA A 68 -13.18 1.04 -9.60
C ALA A 68 -12.25 2.06 -10.24
N SER A 69 -12.82 3.18 -10.69
CA SER A 69 -12.05 4.34 -11.12
C SER A 69 -12.17 5.44 -10.07
N ALA A 70 -11.05 6.11 -9.79
CA ALA A 70 -11.00 7.23 -8.86
C ALA A 70 -9.81 8.11 -9.23
N GLY A 71 -9.89 9.40 -8.95
CA GLY A 71 -8.76 10.30 -9.12
C GLY A 71 -7.68 10.08 -8.06
N PHE A 72 -8.09 9.59 -6.88
CA PHE A 72 -7.20 9.21 -5.78
C PHE A 72 -7.67 7.88 -5.20
N MET A 73 -6.84 6.85 -5.30
CA MET A 73 -7.16 5.51 -4.79
C MET A 73 -6.25 5.18 -3.60
N LEU A 74 -6.85 4.87 -2.47
CA LEU A 74 -6.12 4.35 -1.31
C LEU A 74 -6.06 2.82 -1.40
N PHE A 75 -4.84 2.29 -1.41
CA PHE A 75 -4.62 0.85 -1.35
C PHE A 75 -4.21 0.43 0.06
N CYS A 76 -4.97 -0.47 0.64
CA CYS A 76 -4.70 -1.06 1.94
C CYS A 76 -4.11 -2.45 1.73
N GLY A 77 -2.83 -2.57 2.02
CA GLY A 77 -2.04 -3.76 1.70
C GLY A 77 -1.21 -3.56 0.42
N LEU A 78 0.11 -3.61 0.58
CA LEU A 78 1.05 -3.43 -0.52
C LEU A 78 1.22 -4.70 -1.36
N GLY A 79 1.34 -5.85 -0.70
CA GLY A 79 1.60 -7.10 -1.41
C GLY A 79 2.82 -7.00 -2.32
N ASN A 80 2.71 -7.48 -3.54
CA ASN A 80 3.76 -7.33 -4.55
C ASN A 80 3.65 -6.01 -5.34
N GLY A 81 2.66 -5.17 -5.04
CA GLY A 81 2.45 -3.89 -5.71
C GLY A 81 1.79 -3.96 -7.08
N ILE A 82 1.49 -5.14 -7.59
CA ILE A 82 0.93 -5.31 -8.94
C ILE A 82 -0.44 -4.66 -9.09
N HIS A 83 -1.29 -4.73 -8.07
CA HIS A 83 -2.62 -4.12 -8.09
C HIS A 83 -2.55 -2.57 -8.21
N LEU A 84 -1.54 -1.95 -7.59
CA LEU A 84 -1.28 -0.52 -7.77
C LEU A 84 -0.85 -0.22 -9.19
N LYS A 85 0.08 -1.02 -9.72
CA LYS A 85 0.61 -0.84 -11.07
C LYS A 85 -0.47 -0.98 -12.13
N VAL A 86 -1.32 -2.00 -11.99
CA VAL A 86 -2.48 -2.21 -12.86
C VAL A 86 -3.42 -0.99 -12.82
N PHE A 87 -3.71 -0.47 -11.63
CA PHE A 87 -4.54 0.72 -11.46
C PHE A 87 -3.94 1.94 -12.15
N LEU A 88 -2.66 2.22 -11.90
CA LEU A 88 -1.98 3.39 -12.45
C LEU A 88 -1.83 3.32 -13.98
N ASP A 89 -1.61 2.15 -14.53
CA ASP A 89 -1.52 1.95 -15.98
C ASP A 89 -2.88 2.18 -16.64
N LYS A 90 -3.95 1.75 -15.99
CA LYS A 90 -5.32 1.90 -16.48
C LYS A 90 -5.85 3.33 -16.30
N HIS A 91 -5.36 4.06 -15.31
CA HIS A 91 -5.77 5.41 -14.96
C HIS A 91 -4.56 6.35 -14.87
N PRO A 92 -4.00 6.77 -16.04
CA PRO A 92 -2.74 7.52 -16.07
C PRO A 92 -2.77 8.87 -15.37
N GLN A 93 -3.97 9.46 -15.17
CA GLN A 93 -4.14 10.75 -14.50
C GLN A 93 -4.45 10.63 -13.01
N SER A 94 -4.58 9.41 -12.52
CA SER A 94 -4.94 9.16 -11.11
C SER A 94 -3.72 9.09 -10.22
N PHE A 95 -3.95 9.34 -8.94
CA PHE A 95 -2.97 9.22 -7.86
C PHE A 95 -3.35 8.04 -6.98
N CYS A 96 -2.40 7.49 -6.25
CA CYS A 96 -2.69 6.49 -5.25
C CYS A 96 -1.85 6.67 -3.99
N ALA A 97 -2.39 6.20 -2.88
CA ALA A 97 -1.71 6.12 -1.61
C ALA A 97 -1.70 4.67 -1.13
N ILE A 98 -0.71 4.33 -0.33
CA ILE A 98 -0.51 2.98 0.19
C ILE A 98 -0.43 3.04 1.70
N THR A 99 -1.14 2.15 2.38
CA THR A 99 -0.97 1.89 3.81
C THR A 99 -0.74 0.40 4.06
N GLU A 100 -0.07 0.10 5.17
CA GLU A 100 0.15 -1.27 5.66
C GLU A 100 -0.40 -1.40 7.08
N ALA A 101 -0.42 -2.63 7.60
CA ALA A 101 -0.93 -2.89 8.94
C ALA A 101 -0.03 -2.34 10.04
N ASP A 102 1.29 -2.53 9.89
CA ASP A 102 2.29 -2.06 10.85
C ASP A 102 3.64 -1.83 10.17
N TYR A 103 4.56 -1.17 10.88
CA TYR A 103 5.89 -0.85 10.35
C TYR A 103 6.73 -2.09 10.09
N GLU A 104 6.63 -3.10 10.94
CA GLU A 104 7.43 -4.31 10.84
C GLU A 104 7.10 -5.10 9.57
N SER A 105 5.83 -5.30 9.30
CA SER A 105 5.36 -5.99 8.09
C SER A 105 5.70 -5.20 6.82
N PHE A 106 5.56 -3.88 6.88
CA PHE A 106 5.90 -3.00 5.78
C PHE A 106 7.39 -3.12 5.46
N LYS A 107 8.24 -3.01 6.47
CA LYS A 107 9.68 -3.14 6.31
C LYS A 107 10.08 -4.51 5.75
N GLN A 108 9.41 -5.57 6.20
CA GLN A 108 9.67 -6.91 5.68
C GLN A 108 9.40 -7.00 4.18
N LEU A 109 8.28 -6.47 3.70
CA LEU A 109 7.98 -6.43 2.27
C LEU A 109 9.05 -5.65 1.51
N LEU A 110 9.48 -4.50 2.03
CA LEU A 110 10.53 -3.70 1.42
C LEU A 110 11.89 -4.41 1.40
N SER A 111 12.08 -5.42 2.24
CA SER A 111 13.27 -6.26 2.27
C SER A 111 13.21 -7.42 1.26
N LEU A 112 12.01 -7.81 0.84
CA LEU A 112 11.77 -8.98 -0.01
C LEU A 112 11.61 -8.63 -1.48
N ILE A 113 11.00 -7.50 -1.81
CA ILE A 113 10.62 -7.13 -3.17
C ILE A 113 11.15 -5.73 -3.50
N ASP A 114 11.63 -5.57 -4.73
CA ASP A 114 12.06 -4.27 -5.25
C ASP A 114 10.82 -3.50 -5.75
N TYR A 115 10.45 -2.44 -5.04
CA TYR A 115 9.34 -1.55 -5.40
C TYR A 115 9.82 -0.21 -5.96
N THR A 116 11.11 -0.07 -6.29
CA THR A 116 11.68 1.25 -6.64
C THR A 116 10.95 1.93 -7.79
N GLY A 117 10.52 1.20 -8.80
CA GLY A 117 9.74 1.75 -9.91
C GLY A 117 8.43 2.36 -9.45
N LEU A 118 7.71 1.66 -8.59
CA LEU A 118 6.43 2.13 -8.02
C LEU A 118 6.66 3.31 -7.06
N LEU A 119 7.63 3.18 -6.16
CA LEU A 119 7.93 4.20 -5.15
C LEU A 119 8.47 5.51 -5.76
N SER A 120 9.08 5.44 -6.93
CA SER A 120 9.61 6.60 -7.65
C SER A 120 8.57 7.29 -8.53
N ASP A 121 7.40 6.70 -8.71
CA ASP A 121 6.31 7.31 -9.47
C ASP A 121 5.76 8.51 -8.69
N SER A 122 5.69 9.66 -9.36
CA SER A 122 5.21 10.91 -8.74
C SER A 122 3.75 10.87 -8.30
N ARG A 123 2.99 9.90 -8.79
CA ARG A 123 1.57 9.72 -8.46
C ARG A 123 1.35 8.85 -7.21
N VAL A 124 2.42 8.30 -6.63
CA VAL A 124 2.35 7.35 -5.52
C VAL A 124 2.80 8.01 -4.23
N PHE A 125 1.97 7.90 -3.19
CA PHE A 125 2.26 8.39 -1.84
C PHE A 125 2.23 7.22 -0.86
N LEU A 126 3.11 7.23 0.11
CA LEU A 126 3.03 6.29 1.23
C LEU A 126 2.39 6.99 2.43
N LEU A 127 1.55 6.25 3.15
CA LEU A 127 0.97 6.70 4.40
C LEU A 127 1.58 5.92 5.56
N PRO A 128 1.52 6.46 6.78
CA PRO A 128 1.83 5.66 7.96
C PRO A 128 0.95 4.42 8.01
N PRO A 129 1.35 3.36 8.70
CA PRO A 129 0.49 2.19 8.89
C PRO A 129 -0.88 2.58 9.45
N CYS A 130 -1.92 1.89 9.02
CA CYS A 130 -3.29 2.22 9.41
C CYS A 130 -3.58 2.02 10.90
N THR A 131 -2.69 1.32 11.61
CA THR A 131 -2.75 1.19 13.07
C THR A 131 -2.01 2.31 13.81
N ASP A 132 -1.27 3.14 13.09
CA ASP A 132 -0.59 4.31 13.67
C ASP A 132 -1.59 5.44 13.92
N GLY A 133 -1.45 6.12 15.07
CA GLY A 133 -2.34 7.22 15.44
C GLY A 133 -2.33 8.41 14.46
N THR A 134 -1.32 8.51 13.60
CA THR A 134 -1.20 9.59 12.61
C THR A 134 -1.85 9.26 11.25
N PHE A 135 -2.39 8.06 11.09
CA PHE A 135 -2.93 7.61 9.80
C PHE A 135 -4.05 8.52 9.28
N ILE A 136 -5.04 8.83 10.12
CA ILE A 136 -6.21 9.64 9.71
C ILE A 136 -5.77 11.03 9.26
N SER A 137 -4.92 11.70 10.04
CA SER A 137 -4.43 13.04 9.71
C SER A 137 -3.53 13.02 8.46
N ALA A 138 -2.72 11.99 8.29
CA ALA A 138 -1.88 11.83 7.11
C ALA A 138 -2.71 11.62 5.83
N LEU A 139 -3.74 10.81 5.90
CA LEU A 139 -4.65 10.62 4.77
C LEU A 139 -5.40 11.92 4.44
N ALA A 140 -5.91 12.61 5.47
CA ALA A 140 -6.60 13.89 5.29
C ALA A 140 -5.70 14.97 4.69
N ALA A 141 -4.40 14.95 4.99
CA ALA A 141 -3.43 15.89 4.41
C ALA A 141 -3.02 15.52 2.98
N SER A 142 -3.13 14.26 2.59
CA SER A 142 -2.66 13.75 1.29
C SER A 142 -3.71 13.85 0.19
N TYR A 143 -4.98 13.65 0.53
CA TYR A 143 -6.06 13.72 -0.45
C TYR A 143 -6.68 15.12 -0.50
N LEU A 144 -6.57 15.75 -1.66
CA LEU A 144 -7.13 17.08 -1.93
C LEU A 144 -8.19 16.97 -3.04
N PRO A 145 -9.49 17.00 -2.71
CA PRO A 145 -10.55 16.79 -3.71
C PRO A 145 -10.46 17.70 -4.95
N ALA A 146 -10.07 18.96 -4.75
CA ALA A 146 -9.94 19.92 -5.85
C ALA A 146 -8.80 19.58 -6.82
N VAL A 147 -7.78 18.87 -6.36
CA VAL A 147 -6.62 18.47 -7.17
C VAL A 147 -6.78 17.06 -7.70
N HIS A 148 -7.20 16.12 -6.84
CA HIS A 148 -7.19 14.69 -7.13
C HIS A 148 -8.55 14.16 -7.66
N GLY A 149 -9.65 14.90 -7.48
CA GLY A 149 -10.98 14.44 -7.89
C GLY A 149 -11.60 13.46 -6.91
N THR A 150 -12.23 12.40 -7.44
CA THR A 150 -12.95 11.43 -6.61
C THR A 150 -12.00 10.52 -5.83
N PHE A 151 -12.48 10.11 -4.64
CA PHE A 151 -11.76 9.18 -3.76
C PHE A 151 -12.33 7.77 -3.88
N GLY A 152 -11.45 6.78 -3.88
CA GLY A 152 -11.80 5.38 -3.73
C GLY A 152 -10.78 4.67 -2.86
N TYR A 153 -11.12 3.47 -2.39
CA TYR A 153 -10.16 2.64 -1.69
C TYR A 153 -10.34 1.17 -2.06
N HIS A 154 -9.25 0.43 -1.94
CA HIS A 154 -9.21 -1.00 -2.20
C HIS A 154 -8.44 -1.70 -1.09
N ILE A 155 -9.07 -2.64 -0.43
CA ILE A 155 -8.45 -3.46 0.61
C ILE A 155 -8.08 -4.81 0.02
N LEU A 156 -6.80 -5.15 0.04
CA LEU A 156 -6.32 -6.43 -0.46
C LEU A 156 -6.92 -7.56 0.38
N ARG A 157 -7.67 -8.44 -0.25
CA ARG A 157 -8.54 -9.42 0.42
C ARG A 157 -7.80 -10.32 1.43
N THR A 158 -6.74 -10.98 0.98
CA THR A 158 -5.99 -11.91 1.83
C THR A 158 -5.27 -11.20 2.96
N TRP A 159 -4.77 -9.98 2.69
CA TRP A 159 -4.20 -9.09 3.68
C TRP A 159 -5.22 -8.74 4.76
N ASN A 160 -6.43 -8.37 4.35
CA ASN A 160 -7.52 -8.04 5.27
C ASN A 160 -7.91 -9.23 6.15
N GLU A 161 -7.94 -10.42 5.58
CA GLU A 161 -8.23 -11.65 6.32
C GLU A 161 -7.15 -11.94 7.36
N TYR A 162 -5.89 -11.81 6.98
CA TYR A 162 -4.76 -12.05 7.88
C TYR A 162 -4.71 -11.05 9.04
N TYR A 163 -4.87 -9.77 8.75
CA TYR A 163 -4.81 -8.69 9.73
C TYR A 163 -6.17 -8.31 10.32
N LYS A 164 -7.18 -9.14 10.18
CA LYS A 164 -8.57 -8.85 10.54
C LYS A 164 -8.74 -8.17 11.89
N ALA A 165 -8.07 -8.66 12.93
CA ALA A 165 -8.16 -8.08 14.27
C ALA A 165 -7.55 -6.69 14.36
N GLN A 166 -6.41 -6.46 13.68
CA GLN A 166 -5.69 -5.19 13.71
C GLN A 166 -6.35 -4.09 12.88
N VAL A 167 -7.03 -4.48 11.78
CA VAL A 167 -7.56 -3.50 10.80
C VAL A 167 -9.09 -3.48 10.76
N LYS A 168 -9.76 -4.05 11.74
CA LYS A 168 -11.23 -4.13 11.79
C LYS A 168 -11.93 -2.77 11.70
N ASP A 169 -11.30 -1.71 12.18
CA ASP A 169 -11.82 -0.34 12.18
C ASP A 169 -11.33 0.51 10.99
N LEU A 170 -10.63 -0.10 10.04
CA LEU A 170 -10.05 0.62 8.90
C LEU A 170 -11.10 1.36 8.06
N PRO A 171 -12.24 0.76 7.66
CA PRO A 171 -13.26 1.49 6.91
C PRO A 171 -13.78 2.73 7.66
N GLU A 172 -13.95 2.63 8.98
CA GLU A 172 -14.39 3.74 9.82
C GLU A 172 -13.35 4.86 9.90
N LYS A 173 -12.07 4.50 9.97
CA LYS A 173 -10.96 5.46 9.95
C LYS A 173 -10.91 6.22 8.62
N ILE A 174 -11.10 5.52 7.51
CA ILE A 174 -11.15 6.13 6.17
C ILE A 174 -12.30 7.12 6.11
N GLU A 175 -13.47 6.74 6.55
CA GLU A 175 -14.66 7.59 6.58
C GLU A 175 -14.44 8.82 7.45
N HIS A 176 -13.83 8.65 8.62
CA HIS A 176 -13.48 9.75 9.51
C HIS A 176 -12.51 10.76 8.83
N ALA A 177 -11.52 10.26 8.09
CA ALA A 177 -10.62 11.12 7.32
C ALA A 177 -11.36 11.90 6.24
N LEU A 178 -12.29 11.26 5.53
CA LEU A 178 -13.10 11.92 4.50
C LEU A 178 -14.03 12.99 5.08
N GLU A 179 -14.62 12.74 6.24
CA GLU A 179 -15.45 13.73 6.96
C GLU A 179 -14.63 14.95 7.36
N LYS A 180 -13.41 14.73 7.86
CA LYS A 180 -12.47 15.79 8.21
C LYS A 180 -12.12 16.65 7.00
N ILE A 181 -11.90 16.04 5.85
CA ILE A 181 -11.62 16.72 4.59
C ILE A 181 -12.83 17.59 4.18
N LYS A 182 -14.05 17.07 4.26
CA LYS A 182 -15.28 17.81 3.96
C LYS A 182 -15.44 19.02 4.87
N ALA A 183 -15.18 18.87 6.16
CA ALA A 183 -15.28 19.96 7.13
C ALA A 183 -14.29 21.09 6.80
N ASP A 184 -13.07 20.74 6.36
CA ASP A 184 -12.04 21.73 6.04
C ASP A 184 -12.32 22.49 4.74
N PHE A 185 -13.17 21.95 3.84
CA PHE A 185 -13.47 22.53 2.53
C PHE A 185 -14.93 23.00 2.37
N SER A 186 -15.72 22.94 3.42
CA SER A 186 -17.12 23.42 3.39
C SER A 186 -17.27 24.89 3.84
#